data_202481911d7ad38f37b004085f068f04
#
_entry.id   202481911d7ad38f37b004085f068f04
#
_cell.length_a   1.000
_cell.length_b   1.000
_cell.length_c   1.000
_cell.angle_alpha   90.00
_cell.angle_beta   90.00
_cell.angle_gamma   90.00
#
_symmetry.space_group_name_H-M   'P 1'
#
loop_
_entity.id
_entity.type
_entity.pdbx_description
1 polymer ?
#
loop_
_entity_poly.entity_id
_entity_poly.type
_entity_poly.pdbx_seq_one_letter_code
_entity_poly.pdbx_strand_id
1 'polypeptide(L)'
;MAFKSYENDGGLMAEGDYEVVLVKCAETTTKTTGTPVIAFDFQVRSDVEQKYQRKHIFKSFYQDENTGDWPTEKIGKLANSLGVPKGEEFELEDLVGRCCILHMKPFTGKDGVQRDAIFYSAATKAGQLVQSDIAPSEPGFAEVEDEDLPF
;
A
#
# COMPACT_ATOMS: atom_id res chain seq x y z
N MET A 1 3.57 -31.49 -21.38
CA MET A 1 2.83 -30.47 -20.68
C MET A 1 3.27 -29.08 -21.14
N ALA A 2 2.34 -28.26 -21.57
CA ALA A 2 2.66 -26.91 -22.03
C ALA A 2 2.52 -25.92 -20.88
N PHE A 3 3.42 -24.94 -20.83
CA PHE A 3 3.35 -23.83 -19.89
C PHE A 3 3.07 -22.55 -20.67
N LYS A 4 2.27 -21.70 -20.08
CA LYS A 4 1.97 -20.40 -20.66
C LYS A 4 3.06 -19.40 -20.27
N SER A 5 3.53 -18.64 -21.22
CA SER A 5 4.50 -17.58 -20.92
C SER A 5 3.84 -16.46 -20.11
N TYR A 6 4.62 -15.75 -19.35
CA TYR A 6 4.14 -14.65 -18.53
C TYR A 6 3.68 -13.50 -19.43
N GLU A 7 2.41 -13.14 -19.32
CA GLU A 7 1.79 -12.12 -20.19
C GLU A 7 1.66 -10.74 -19.53
N ASN A 8 1.89 -10.68 -18.24
CA ASN A 8 1.63 -9.44 -17.51
C ASN A 8 2.83 -8.50 -17.59
N ASP A 9 2.95 -7.81 -18.71
CA ASP A 9 4.06 -6.89 -18.98
C ASP A 9 4.06 -5.73 -17.99
N GLY A 10 4.84 -5.85 -16.91
CA GLY A 10 4.96 -4.83 -15.89
C GLY A 10 3.88 -4.86 -14.83
N GLY A 11 2.88 -5.73 -14.94
CA GLY A 11 1.84 -5.89 -13.93
C GLY A 11 1.00 -4.67 -13.68
N LEU A 12 0.85 -3.78 -14.66
CA LEU A 12 0.10 -2.54 -14.49
C LEU A 12 -1.38 -2.80 -14.26
N MET A 13 -1.96 -2.06 -13.31
CA MET A 13 -3.38 -2.10 -13.04
C MET A 13 -4.11 -1.14 -13.97
N ALA A 14 -5.33 -1.50 -14.37
CA ALA A 14 -6.18 -0.58 -15.10
C ALA A 14 -6.53 0.62 -14.21
N GLU A 15 -6.64 1.79 -14.80
CA GLU A 15 -7.05 2.98 -14.05
C GLU A 15 -8.42 2.76 -13.41
N GLY A 16 -8.54 3.14 -12.14
CA GLY A 16 -9.79 3.04 -11.42
C GLY A 16 -9.61 3.01 -9.92
N ASP A 17 -10.72 2.90 -9.23
CA ASP A 17 -10.79 2.82 -7.78
C ASP A 17 -10.81 1.37 -7.35
N TYR A 18 -9.96 1.04 -6.38
CA TYR A 18 -9.88 -0.32 -5.84
C TYR A 18 -10.04 -0.30 -4.33
N GLU A 19 -10.87 -1.20 -3.83
CA GLU A 19 -11.00 -1.40 -2.39
C GLU A 19 -9.82 -2.21 -1.90
N VAL A 20 -9.10 -1.68 -0.92
CA VAL A 20 -7.89 -2.31 -0.39
C VAL A 20 -7.92 -2.37 1.12
N VAL A 21 -7.12 -3.27 1.67
CA VAL A 21 -6.87 -3.38 3.11
C VAL A 21 -5.38 -3.18 3.35
N LEU A 22 -5.05 -2.43 4.39
CA LEU A 22 -3.65 -2.26 4.78
C LEU A 22 -3.22 -3.48 5.57
N VAL A 23 -2.33 -4.27 4.99
CA VAL A 23 -1.88 -5.53 5.63
C VAL A 23 -0.60 -5.35 6.42
N LYS A 24 0.21 -4.35 6.08
CA LYS A 24 1.45 -4.07 6.80
C LYS A 24 1.81 -2.60 6.70
N CYS A 25 2.33 -2.05 7.80
CA CYS A 25 2.83 -0.67 7.84
C CYS A 25 3.96 -0.62 8.85
N ALA A 26 5.14 -0.21 8.40
CA ALA A 26 6.31 -0.19 9.26
C ALA A 26 7.31 0.85 8.82
N GLU A 27 8.04 1.39 9.81
CA GLU A 27 9.20 2.23 9.55
C GLU A 27 10.42 1.34 9.33
N THR A 28 11.16 1.62 8.27
CA THR A 28 12.37 0.89 7.94
C THR A 28 13.36 1.83 7.27
N THR A 29 14.43 1.29 6.71
CA THR A 29 15.42 2.10 5.99
C THR A 29 15.64 1.48 4.61
N THR A 30 16.01 2.34 3.65
CA THR A 30 16.37 1.86 2.31
C THR A 30 17.70 1.12 2.39
N LYS A 31 17.84 0.07 1.60
CA LYS A 31 19.04 -0.77 1.63
C LYS A 31 20.27 -0.05 1.07
N THR A 32 20.07 0.84 0.12
CA THR A 32 21.18 1.48 -0.58
C THR A 32 21.69 2.73 0.11
N THR A 33 20.79 3.56 0.67
CA THR A 33 21.16 4.85 1.25
C THR A 33 20.94 4.93 2.75
N GLY A 34 20.24 3.96 3.33
CA GLY A 34 19.92 4.00 4.75
C GLY A 34 18.88 5.05 5.11
N THR A 35 18.19 5.63 4.13
CA THR A 35 17.17 6.65 4.35
C THR A 35 15.98 6.08 5.10
N PRO A 36 15.51 6.71 6.20
CA PRO A 36 14.30 6.27 6.87
C PRO A 36 13.09 6.36 5.95
N VAL A 37 12.27 5.33 5.97
CA VAL A 37 11.07 5.24 5.13
C VAL A 37 9.95 4.55 5.90
N ILE A 38 8.73 5.02 5.70
CA ILE A 38 7.54 4.33 6.20
C ILE A 38 6.90 3.62 5.01
N ALA A 39 6.83 2.31 5.10
CA ALA A 39 6.32 1.45 4.03
C ALA A 39 4.92 0.96 4.35
N PHE A 40 4.02 1.14 3.39
CA PHE A 40 2.65 0.63 3.45
C PHE A 40 2.50 -0.48 2.44
N ASP A 41 1.95 -1.61 2.87
CA ASP A 41 1.60 -2.73 2.01
C ASP A 41 0.09 -2.91 2.02
N PHE A 42 -0.55 -2.52 0.93
CA PHE A 42 -1.98 -2.70 0.73
C PHE A 42 -2.23 -3.95 -0.09
N GLN A 43 -3.33 -4.62 0.19
CA GLN A 43 -3.78 -5.74 -0.62
C GLN A 43 -5.18 -5.45 -1.16
N VAL A 44 -5.37 -5.69 -2.46
CA VAL A 44 -6.69 -5.56 -3.07
C VAL A 44 -7.64 -6.59 -2.46
N ARG A 45 -8.78 -6.13 -1.95
CA ARG A 45 -9.70 -6.97 -1.18
C ARG A 45 -10.30 -8.06 -2.03
N SER A 46 -10.34 -9.25 -1.50
CA SER A 46 -10.95 -10.41 -2.15
C SER A 46 -12.43 -10.61 -1.76
N ASP A 47 -12.90 -9.87 -0.75
CA ASP A 47 -14.32 -9.89 -0.35
C ASP A 47 -15.18 -8.93 -1.16
N VAL A 48 -14.54 -8.12 -2.02
CA VAL A 48 -15.21 -7.21 -2.93
C VAL A 48 -15.01 -7.71 -4.35
N GLU A 49 -16.07 -7.77 -5.14
CA GLU A 49 -15.96 -8.16 -6.53
C GLU A 49 -15.27 -7.04 -7.32
N GLN A 50 -14.04 -7.28 -7.74
CA GLN A 50 -13.22 -6.33 -8.45
C GLN A 50 -12.05 -7.05 -9.10
N LYS A 51 -11.32 -6.34 -9.98
CA LYS A 51 -10.11 -6.88 -10.61
C LYS A 51 -8.95 -6.90 -9.63
N TYR A 52 -7.98 -7.74 -9.92
CA TYR A 52 -6.70 -7.80 -9.22
C TYR A 52 -6.81 -8.17 -7.74
N GLN A 53 -7.85 -8.91 -7.35
CA GLN A 53 -7.98 -9.38 -5.99
C GLN A 53 -6.68 -10.01 -5.48
N ARG A 54 -6.32 -9.68 -4.25
CA ARG A 54 -5.10 -10.14 -3.56
C ARG A 54 -3.79 -9.56 -4.08
N LYS A 55 -3.84 -8.70 -5.10
CA LYS A 55 -2.63 -8.02 -5.54
C LYS A 55 -2.18 -7.04 -4.47
N HIS A 56 -0.86 -6.94 -4.25
CA HIS A 56 -0.28 -5.99 -3.32
C HIS A 56 0.02 -4.67 -4.01
N ILE A 57 -0.22 -3.59 -3.31
CA ILE A 57 0.12 -2.23 -3.74
C ILE A 57 0.99 -1.64 -2.65
N PHE A 58 2.20 -1.23 -3.01
CA PHE A 58 3.16 -0.69 -2.06
C PHE A 58 3.23 0.82 -2.18
N LYS A 59 3.30 1.49 -1.04
CA LYS A 59 3.52 2.93 -0.98
C LYS A 59 4.54 3.24 0.10
N SER A 60 5.54 4.05 -0.26
CA SER A 60 6.59 4.44 0.68
C SER A 60 6.59 5.95 0.85
N PHE A 61 6.79 6.39 2.09
CA PHE A 61 6.98 7.80 2.41
C PHE A 61 8.38 7.96 3.01
N TYR A 62 9.17 8.84 2.42
CA TYR A 62 10.56 9.04 2.81
C TYR A 62 10.69 10.23 3.76
N GLN A 63 11.57 10.08 4.74
CA GLN A 63 11.95 11.20 5.60
C GLN A 63 12.80 12.17 4.78
N ASP A 64 12.57 13.48 4.96
CA ASP A 64 13.40 14.49 4.31
C ASP A 64 14.80 14.47 4.90
N GLU A 65 15.81 14.28 4.08
CA GLU A 65 17.19 14.18 4.53
C GLU A 65 17.72 15.52 5.06
N ASN A 66 17.18 16.63 4.58
CA ASN A 66 17.65 17.96 4.95
C ASN A 66 17.04 18.46 6.26
N THR A 67 15.75 18.15 6.50
CA THR A 67 15.01 18.65 7.66
C THR A 67 14.74 17.59 8.71
N GLY A 68 14.81 16.30 8.33
CA GLY A 68 14.41 15.21 9.20
C GLY A 68 12.92 15.05 9.34
N ASP A 69 12.15 15.79 8.56
CA ASP A 69 10.69 15.76 8.66
C ASP A 69 10.09 14.67 7.80
N TRP A 70 9.00 14.11 8.29
CA TRP A 70 8.16 13.18 7.53
C TRP A 70 7.10 13.96 6.75
N PRO A 71 6.62 13.42 5.61
CA PRO A 71 5.48 14.04 4.88
C PRO A 71 4.17 13.80 5.65
N THR A 72 4.05 14.43 6.80
CA THR A 72 2.96 14.19 7.76
C THR A 72 1.58 14.48 7.18
N GLU A 73 1.47 15.48 6.30
CA GLU A 73 0.20 15.79 5.67
C GLU A 73 -0.27 14.65 4.77
N LYS A 74 0.62 14.10 3.96
CA LYS A 74 0.28 12.98 3.06
C LYS A 74 -0.06 11.72 3.85
N ILE A 75 0.70 11.43 4.90
CA ILE A 75 0.44 10.28 5.76
C ILE A 75 -0.88 10.47 6.50
N GLY A 76 -1.15 11.67 6.98
CA GLY A 76 -2.40 12.00 7.65
C GLY A 76 -3.61 11.86 6.74
N LYS A 77 -3.50 12.28 5.49
CA LYS A 77 -4.58 12.12 4.52
C LYS A 77 -4.87 10.64 4.25
N LEU A 78 -3.85 9.84 4.15
CA LEU A 78 -4.02 8.40 3.97
C LEU A 78 -4.68 7.78 5.21
N ALA A 79 -4.26 8.20 6.41
CA ALA A 79 -4.86 7.73 7.65
C ALA A 79 -6.36 8.09 7.70
N ASN A 80 -6.73 9.30 7.28
CA ASN A 80 -8.14 9.69 7.22
C ASN A 80 -8.92 8.78 6.27
N SER A 81 -8.33 8.42 5.14
CA SER A 81 -8.96 7.48 4.20
C SER A 81 -9.14 6.10 4.83
N LEU A 82 -8.22 5.71 5.71
CA LEU A 82 -8.29 4.44 6.45
C LEU A 82 -9.23 4.50 7.67
N GLY A 83 -9.93 5.61 7.85
CA GLY A 83 -10.95 5.71 8.88
C GLY A 83 -10.52 6.41 10.16
N VAL A 84 -9.33 6.98 10.21
CA VAL A 84 -8.93 7.78 11.37
C VAL A 84 -9.62 9.15 11.29
N PRO A 85 -10.35 9.56 12.32
CA PRO A 85 -11.01 10.87 12.32
C PRO A 85 -10.02 12.01 12.15
N LYS A 86 -10.47 13.09 11.53
CA LYS A 86 -9.62 14.27 11.31
C LYS A 86 -9.12 14.83 12.64
N GLY A 87 -7.83 15.13 12.67
CA GLY A 87 -7.19 15.73 13.84
C GLY A 87 -6.86 14.75 14.96
N GLU A 88 -7.19 13.48 14.81
CA GLU A 88 -6.91 12.48 15.83
C GLU A 88 -5.49 11.92 15.64
N GLU A 89 -4.80 11.72 16.76
CA GLU A 89 -3.49 11.10 16.74
C GLU A 89 -3.63 9.60 16.52
N PHE A 90 -2.61 9.00 15.90
CA PHE A 90 -2.61 7.57 15.63
C PHE A 90 -1.18 7.04 15.59
N GLU A 91 -1.04 5.75 15.85
CA GLU A 91 0.21 5.03 15.64
C GLU A 91 0.11 4.24 14.34
N LEU A 92 1.25 3.94 13.72
CA LEU A 92 1.26 3.19 12.46
C LEU A 92 0.57 1.83 12.59
N GLU A 93 0.78 1.15 13.70
CA GLU A 93 0.16 -0.15 13.96
C GLU A 93 -1.37 -0.08 14.05
N ASP A 94 -1.92 1.08 14.40
CA ASP A 94 -3.37 1.27 14.46
C ASP A 94 -4.00 1.25 13.08
N LEU A 95 -3.22 1.47 12.04
CA LEU A 95 -3.70 1.52 10.66
C LEU A 95 -3.83 0.12 10.05
N VAL A 96 -3.06 -0.85 10.54
CA VAL A 96 -3.05 -2.20 9.98
C VAL A 96 -4.43 -2.84 10.15
N GLY A 97 -4.93 -3.42 9.06
CA GLY A 97 -6.25 -4.04 9.04
C GLY A 97 -7.38 -3.10 8.62
N ARG A 98 -7.10 -1.82 8.50
CA ARG A 98 -8.11 -0.86 8.03
C ARG A 98 -8.17 -0.85 6.52
N CYS A 99 -9.32 -0.47 6.00
CA CYS A 99 -9.59 -0.47 4.57
C CYS A 99 -9.81 0.93 4.05
N CYS A 100 -9.49 1.12 2.78
CA CYS A 100 -9.76 2.37 2.06
C CYS A 100 -9.88 2.08 0.57
N ILE A 101 -10.14 3.13 -0.20
CA ILE A 101 -10.09 3.08 -1.65
C ILE A 101 -8.79 3.74 -2.09
N LEU A 102 -8.09 3.09 -3.01
CA LEU A 102 -6.95 3.70 -3.70
C LEU A 102 -7.35 3.89 -5.17
N HIS A 103 -7.22 5.12 -5.66
CA HIS A 103 -7.38 5.40 -7.08
C HIS A 103 -6.04 5.18 -7.76
N MET A 104 -5.99 4.17 -8.60
CA MET A 104 -4.77 3.77 -9.31
C MET A 104 -4.80 4.26 -10.73
N LYS A 105 -3.65 4.68 -11.23
CA LYS A 105 -3.47 5.10 -12.61
C LYS A 105 -2.03 4.83 -13.01
N PRO A 106 -1.79 4.26 -14.20
CA PRO A 106 -0.41 4.11 -14.67
C PRO A 106 0.25 5.48 -14.83
N PHE A 107 1.47 5.57 -14.36
CA PHE A 107 2.26 6.80 -14.43
C PHE A 107 3.58 6.52 -15.14
N THR A 108 3.92 7.38 -16.11
CA THR A 108 5.18 7.26 -16.83
C THR A 108 6.21 8.15 -16.15
N GLY A 109 7.27 7.52 -15.63
CA GLY A 109 8.35 8.23 -14.98
C GLY A 109 9.26 8.94 -15.97
N LYS A 110 10.25 9.67 -15.45
CA LYS A 110 11.24 10.38 -16.27
C LYS A 110 12.07 9.41 -17.11
N ASP A 111 12.19 8.17 -16.66
CA ASP A 111 12.90 7.12 -17.39
C ASP A 111 12.09 6.48 -18.49
N GLY A 112 10.85 6.93 -18.70
CA GLY A 112 9.95 6.40 -19.73
C GLY A 112 9.27 5.10 -19.33
N VAL A 113 9.49 4.61 -18.12
CA VAL A 113 8.90 3.36 -17.64
C VAL A 113 7.56 3.66 -16.96
N GLN A 114 6.54 2.88 -17.34
CA GLN A 114 5.23 2.99 -16.69
C GLN A 114 5.19 2.16 -15.43
N ARG A 115 4.61 2.73 -14.39
CA ARG A 115 4.43 2.08 -13.08
C ARG A 115 3.05 2.37 -12.55
N ASP A 116 2.55 1.49 -11.69
CA ASP A 116 1.34 1.75 -10.94
C ASP A 116 1.58 2.92 -10.00
N ALA A 117 0.64 3.87 -9.98
CA ALA A 117 0.72 5.00 -9.08
C ALA A 117 -0.61 5.20 -8.37
N ILE A 118 -0.53 5.58 -7.10
CA ILE A 118 -1.70 5.95 -6.32
C ILE A 118 -1.92 7.45 -6.53
N PHE A 119 -3.05 7.80 -7.15
CA PHE A 119 -3.39 9.21 -7.38
C PHE A 119 -4.01 9.85 -6.16
N TYR A 120 -4.92 9.14 -5.51
CA TYR A 120 -5.52 9.60 -4.26
C TYR A 120 -6.10 8.40 -3.51
N SER A 121 -6.41 8.63 -2.25
CA SER A 121 -7.11 7.66 -1.42
C SER A 121 -8.43 8.24 -0.95
N ALA A 122 -9.36 7.38 -0.61
CA ALA A 122 -10.67 7.78 -0.11
C ALA A 122 -11.20 6.72 0.87
N ALA A 123 -12.20 7.10 1.63
CA ALA A 123 -12.82 6.16 2.56
C ALA A 123 -13.46 4.99 1.82
N THR A 124 -13.39 3.82 2.41
CA THR A 124 -13.97 2.62 1.80
C THR A 124 -15.49 2.75 1.65
N LYS A 125 -15.99 2.32 0.51
CA LYS A 125 -17.44 2.23 0.27
C LYS A 125 -17.97 0.85 0.64
N ALA A 126 -17.10 -0.14 0.70
CA ALA A 126 -17.46 -1.51 1.05
C ALA A 126 -17.47 -1.76 2.56
N GLY A 127 -17.03 -0.79 3.35
CA GLY A 127 -16.98 -0.89 4.81
C GLY A 127 -15.67 -1.47 5.32
N GLN A 128 -15.36 -1.20 6.57
CA GLN A 128 -14.17 -1.73 7.23
C GLN A 128 -14.36 -3.21 7.52
N LEU A 129 -13.26 -3.97 7.40
CA LEU A 129 -13.26 -5.36 7.80
C LEU A 129 -13.19 -5.45 9.33
N VAL A 130 -13.90 -6.41 9.90
CA VAL A 130 -13.67 -6.73 11.31
C VAL A 130 -12.38 -7.53 11.42
N GLN A 131 -11.73 -7.42 12.57
CA GLN A 131 -10.40 -8.03 12.77
C GLN A 131 -10.39 -9.52 12.42
N SER A 132 -11.48 -10.23 12.69
CA SER A 132 -11.58 -11.66 12.42
C SER A 132 -11.67 -12.01 10.94
N ASP A 133 -12.02 -11.06 10.09
CA ASP A 133 -12.13 -11.28 8.65
C ASP A 133 -10.79 -11.07 7.93
N ILE A 134 -9.81 -10.54 8.64
CA ILE A 134 -8.49 -10.31 8.08
C ILE A 134 -7.72 -11.62 8.21
N ALA A 135 -7.22 -12.14 7.08
CA ALA A 135 -6.40 -13.33 7.12
C ALA A 135 -5.19 -13.07 8.03
N PRO A 136 -4.96 -13.92 9.03
CA PRO A 136 -3.82 -13.70 9.91
C PRO A 136 -2.55 -13.73 9.09
N SER A 137 -1.70 -12.72 9.29
CA SER A 137 -0.40 -12.73 8.67
C SER A 137 0.41 -13.85 9.30
N GLU A 138 0.82 -14.79 8.48
CA GLU A 138 1.66 -15.87 8.96
C GLU A 138 3.03 -15.30 9.34
N PRO A 139 3.62 -15.75 10.46
CA PRO A 139 4.92 -15.22 10.88
C PRO A 139 5.98 -15.32 9.80
N GLY A 140 6.04 -16.43 9.07
CA GLY A 140 6.99 -16.61 7.99
C GLY A 140 6.77 -15.65 6.82
N PHE A 141 5.54 -15.26 6.59
CA PHE A 141 5.20 -14.32 5.53
C PHE A 141 5.75 -12.92 5.85
N ALA A 142 5.61 -12.48 7.10
CA ALA A 142 6.11 -11.18 7.50
C ALA A 142 7.63 -11.09 7.36
N GLU A 143 8.34 -12.16 7.69
CA GLU A 143 9.80 -12.19 7.57
C GLU A 143 10.25 -12.11 6.12
N VAL A 144 9.57 -12.82 5.23
CA VAL A 144 9.89 -12.79 3.80
C VAL A 144 9.66 -11.41 3.22
N GLU A 145 8.60 -10.75 3.61
CA GLU A 145 8.30 -9.41 3.12
C GLU A 145 9.37 -8.40 3.49
N ASP A 146 9.94 -8.51 4.66
CA ASP A 146 10.98 -7.57 5.09
C ASP A 146 12.20 -7.64 4.19
N GLU A 147 12.47 -8.77 3.57
CA GLU A 147 13.58 -8.93 2.64
C GLU A 147 13.22 -8.54 1.22
N ASP A 148 11.96 -8.72 0.84
CA ASP A 148 11.52 -8.56 -0.54
C ASP A 148 10.89 -7.20 -0.82
N LEU A 149 10.73 -6.36 0.18
CA LEU A 149 10.15 -5.02 -0.02
C LEU A 149 11.00 -4.20 -0.97
N PRO A 150 10.40 -3.61 -2.03
CA PRO A 150 11.14 -2.95 -3.10
C PRO A 150 11.53 -1.50 -2.78
N PHE A 151 11.97 -1.24 -1.59
CA PHE A 151 12.38 0.12 -1.22
C PHE A 151 13.66 0.16 -0.44
#